data_eebc1b39c4d5a0bd1b6fbca00e9056dd
#
_entry.id   eebc1b39c4d5a0bd1b6fbca00e9056dd
#
_cell.length_a   1.000
_cell.length_b   1.000
_cell.length_c   1.000
_cell.angle_alpha   90.00
_cell.angle_beta   90.00
_cell.angle_gamma   90.00
#
_symmetry.space_group_name_H-M   'P 1'
#
loop_
_entity.id
_entity.type
_entity.pdbx_description
1 polymer ?
#
loop_
_entity_poly.entity_id
_entity_poly.type
_entity_poly.pdbx_seq_one_letter_code
_entity_poly.pdbx_strand_id
1 'polypeptide(L)'
;RLTLDRANNYVENCRISRFNRIERSYKPGIQLTGVGTRVSHCEIFDAPSSAIVLQGNDHLIEYCEIHNVCNEIDDLGAIYYGRDQSDQGNALMFNYMHDLSNKHRVSAFYHDDGACGMYVYGNIFYKAGLQPVLIGGGSDNHYKNNIFIDMPYGLYVDNRLENWAQPVIELLKHRLEVMNYDQAPFKERYPRAAGYIAEGIATPKRNVAEGNFFYNISKWLICPGERPYERAYMEMYNNWITWSGKGFEDPGFVDEENGNWNLRPDAAIFRYIPGFKAIPFDQIGCSLPKRR
;
A
#
# COMPACT_ATOMS: atom_id res chain seq x y z
N ARG A 1 20.58 -3.44 -10.53
CA ARG A 1 19.45 -2.50 -10.75
C ARG A 1 19.70 -1.50 -11.89
N LEU A 2 20.93 -1.13 -12.18
CA LEU A 2 21.25 -0.04 -13.13
C LEU A 2 20.70 -0.26 -14.54
N THR A 3 20.61 -1.50 -15.01
CA THR A 3 20.04 -1.85 -16.32
C THR A 3 18.53 -1.95 -16.32
N LEU A 4 17.89 -2.03 -15.14
CA LEU A 4 16.47 -2.31 -14.95
C LEU A 4 15.97 -3.58 -15.63
N ASP A 5 16.86 -4.54 -15.85
CA ASP A 5 16.50 -5.86 -16.39
C ASP A 5 15.76 -6.67 -15.33
N ARG A 6 14.64 -7.24 -15.72
CA ARG A 6 13.80 -8.03 -14.81
C ARG A 6 14.46 -9.39 -14.53
N ALA A 7 14.64 -9.70 -13.25
CA ALA A 7 15.13 -11.00 -12.80
C ALA A 7 14.08 -12.13 -12.99
N ASN A 8 12.80 -11.74 -13.10
CA ASN A 8 11.66 -12.65 -13.22
C ASN A 8 11.56 -13.72 -12.10
N ASN A 9 12.08 -13.40 -10.93
CA ASN A 9 11.87 -14.21 -9.73
C ASN A 9 10.39 -14.17 -9.32
N TYR A 10 9.92 -15.27 -8.72
CA TYR A 10 8.56 -15.32 -8.21
C TYR A 10 8.44 -16.14 -6.93
N VAL A 11 7.46 -15.76 -6.12
CA VAL A 11 6.95 -16.55 -4.98
C VAL A 11 5.45 -16.71 -5.23
N GLU A 12 4.99 -17.92 -5.45
CA GLU A 12 3.62 -18.17 -5.87
C GLU A 12 2.99 -19.30 -5.06
N ASN A 13 1.71 -19.09 -4.68
CA ASN A 13 0.87 -20.08 -4.02
C ASN A 13 1.54 -20.70 -2.78
N CYS A 14 2.08 -19.84 -1.91
CA CYS A 14 2.78 -20.23 -0.70
C CYS A 14 2.02 -19.80 0.55
N ARG A 15 2.08 -20.64 1.59
CA ARG A 15 1.62 -20.28 2.92
C ARG A 15 2.83 -20.04 3.84
N ILE A 16 2.99 -18.81 4.32
CA ILE A 16 4.15 -18.34 5.08
C ILE A 16 3.68 -17.82 6.43
N SER A 17 4.09 -18.46 7.51
CA SER A 17 3.67 -18.05 8.84
C SER A 17 4.73 -18.36 9.90
N ARG A 18 4.57 -17.73 11.08
CA ARG A 18 5.40 -17.96 12.27
C ARG A 18 6.89 -17.73 12.04
N PHE A 19 7.20 -16.79 11.18
CA PHE A 19 8.57 -16.31 10.96
C PHE A 19 8.98 -15.29 12.04
N ASN A 20 10.22 -14.79 12.04
CA ASN A 20 10.77 -13.82 13.00
C ASN A 20 10.72 -14.29 14.46
N ARG A 21 11.03 -15.54 14.71
CA ARG A 21 10.94 -16.11 16.05
C ARG A 21 12.08 -15.71 16.98
N ILE A 22 13.24 -15.38 16.43
CA ILE A 22 14.44 -14.98 17.17
C ILE A 22 14.61 -13.46 17.04
N GLU A 23 14.88 -12.98 15.83
CA GLU A 23 14.98 -11.55 15.52
C GLU A 23 13.61 -11.02 15.13
N ARG A 24 12.92 -10.38 16.06
CA ARG A 24 11.48 -10.10 15.96
C ARG A 24 11.14 -8.82 15.22
N SER A 25 12.13 -7.97 14.90
CA SER A 25 11.93 -6.66 14.29
C SER A 25 12.58 -6.58 12.91
N TYR A 26 11.91 -5.95 11.97
CA TYR A 26 12.38 -5.67 10.60
C TYR A 26 12.90 -6.90 9.82
N LYS A 27 12.42 -8.09 10.14
CA LYS A 27 12.70 -9.32 9.38
C LYS A 27 11.39 -9.80 8.76
N PRO A 28 11.17 -9.58 7.47
CA PRO A 28 9.90 -9.96 6.82
C PRO A 28 9.81 -11.46 6.54
N GLY A 29 8.59 -11.90 6.25
CA GLY A 29 8.37 -13.21 5.65
C GLY A 29 8.98 -13.33 4.26
N ILE A 30 8.89 -12.24 3.48
CA ILE A 30 9.50 -12.13 2.14
C ILE A 30 10.26 -10.81 2.05
N GLN A 31 11.53 -10.88 1.66
CA GLN A 31 12.35 -9.72 1.33
C GLN A 31 12.50 -9.63 -0.19
N LEU A 32 12.00 -8.54 -0.79
CA LEU A 32 12.17 -8.28 -2.22
C LEU A 32 13.32 -7.29 -2.44
N THR A 33 14.18 -7.58 -3.40
CA THR A 33 15.22 -6.68 -3.87
C THR A 33 15.43 -6.85 -5.36
N GLY A 34 16.05 -5.87 -6.01
CA GLY A 34 16.36 -5.97 -7.43
C GLY A 34 15.25 -5.45 -8.35
N VAL A 35 14.92 -6.18 -9.40
CA VAL A 35 13.96 -5.72 -10.42
C VAL A 35 13.00 -6.83 -10.82
N GLY A 36 11.70 -6.57 -10.80
CA GLY A 36 10.70 -7.40 -11.46
C GLY A 36 10.38 -8.73 -10.77
N THR A 37 10.46 -8.81 -9.44
CA THR A 37 9.97 -9.99 -8.69
C THR A 37 8.46 -9.94 -8.55
N ARG A 38 7.80 -11.10 -8.70
CA ARG A 38 6.36 -11.28 -8.50
C ARG A 38 6.09 -12.11 -7.24
N VAL A 39 5.17 -11.63 -6.41
CA VAL A 39 4.60 -12.40 -5.29
C VAL A 39 3.11 -12.53 -5.54
N SER A 40 2.61 -13.76 -5.66
CA SER A 40 1.20 -13.95 -5.99
C SER A 40 0.56 -15.14 -5.28
N HIS A 41 -0.75 -15.02 -5.00
CA HIS A 41 -1.56 -16.07 -4.39
C HIS A 41 -0.93 -16.66 -3.12
N CYS A 42 -0.28 -15.84 -2.31
CA CYS A 42 0.32 -16.25 -1.05
C CYS A 42 -0.58 -15.88 0.13
N GLU A 43 -0.58 -16.71 1.17
CA GLU A 43 -1.14 -16.39 2.49
C GLU A 43 0.02 -16.16 3.45
N ILE A 44 0.13 -14.94 4.01
CA ILE A 44 1.25 -14.54 4.88
C ILE A 44 0.68 -14.05 6.21
N PHE A 45 0.97 -14.76 7.31
CA PHE A 45 0.27 -14.52 8.55
C PHE A 45 1.02 -14.97 9.81
N ASP A 46 0.45 -14.62 10.98
CA ASP A 46 0.88 -15.05 12.32
C ASP A 46 2.37 -14.74 12.57
N ALA A 47 2.72 -13.46 12.54
CA ALA A 47 4.11 -13.03 12.74
C ALA A 47 4.22 -11.68 13.48
N PRO A 48 5.30 -11.48 14.25
CA PRO A 48 5.50 -10.25 15.03
C PRO A 48 5.84 -9.02 14.18
N SER A 49 6.35 -9.20 12.96
CA SER A 49 6.84 -8.16 12.09
C SER A 49 6.17 -8.17 10.70
N SER A 50 6.73 -7.41 9.76
CA SER A 50 6.20 -7.23 8.41
C SER A 50 6.09 -8.53 7.62
N ALA A 51 5.04 -8.67 6.83
CA ALA A 51 4.89 -9.78 5.88
C ALA A 51 5.90 -9.65 4.73
N ILE A 52 5.95 -8.46 4.11
CA ILE A 52 6.81 -8.18 2.97
C ILE A 52 7.55 -6.86 3.19
N VAL A 53 8.86 -6.87 2.96
CA VAL A 53 9.67 -5.65 2.81
C VAL A 53 10.21 -5.62 1.39
N LEU A 54 10.04 -4.50 0.70
CA LEU A 54 10.48 -4.38 -0.68
C LEU A 54 11.48 -3.23 -0.87
N GLN A 55 12.43 -3.45 -1.77
CA GLN A 55 13.37 -2.48 -2.29
C GLN A 55 13.62 -2.79 -3.76
N GLY A 56 13.64 -1.78 -4.59
CA GLY A 56 13.90 -1.97 -6.01
C GLY A 56 12.72 -1.62 -6.91
N ASN A 57 12.72 -2.18 -8.10
CA ASN A 57 11.89 -1.69 -9.18
C ASN A 57 10.98 -2.77 -9.76
N ASP A 58 9.81 -2.36 -10.24
CA ASP A 58 8.89 -3.20 -11.02
C ASP A 58 8.44 -4.49 -10.34
N HIS A 59 8.43 -4.53 -9.02
CA HIS A 59 7.87 -5.64 -8.27
C HIS A 59 6.34 -5.63 -8.34
N LEU A 60 5.75 -6.82 -8.43
CA LEU A 60 4.32 -7.02 -8.41
C LEU A 60 3.93 -7.93 -7.24
N ILE A 61 3.07 -7.41 -6.35
CA ILE A 61 2.48 -8.17 -5.26
C ILE A 61 0.98 -8.25 -5.53
N GLU A 62 0.47 -9.43 -5.80
CA GLU A 62 -0.92 -9.57 -6.21
C GLU A 62 -1.60 -10.82 -5.67
N TYR A 63 -2.91 -10.74 -5.51
CA TYR A 63 -3.76 -11.84 -5.04
C TYR A 63 -3.28 -12.49 -3.75
N CYS A 64 -2.60 -11.75 -2.90
CA CYS A 64 -2.12 -12.26 -1.61
C CYS A 64 -3.10 -11.93 -0.49
N GLU A 65 -3.26 -12.86 0.46
CA GLU A 65 -3.94 -12.65 1.72
C GLU A 65 -2.89 -12.41 2.80
N ILE A 66 -2.97 -11.26 3.48
CA ILE A 66 -2.01 -10.86 4.51
C ILE A 66 -2.78 -10.48 5.77
N HIS A 67 -2.55 -11.20 6.86
CA HIS A 67 -3.29 -10.98 8.10
C HIS A 67 -2.49 -11.37 9.36
N ASN A 68 -2.90 -10.82 10.50
CA ASN A 68 -2.28 -11.17 11.79
C ASN A 68 -0.74 -11.07 11.76
N VAL A 69 -0.21 -10.04 11.11
CA VAL A 69 1.23 -9.68 11.13
C VAL A 69 1.42 -8.36 11.86
N CYS A 70 2.66 -7.99 12.15
CA CYS A 70 2.99 -6.80 12.96
C CYS A 70 2.35 -6.84 14.37
N ASN A 71 2.27 -8.01 14.99
CA ASN A 71 1.48 -8.22 16.22
C ASN A 71 2.13 -7.68 17.48
N GLU A 72 3.43 -7.37 17.47
CA GLU A 72 4.18 -7.10 18.69
C GLU A 72 4.95 -5.76 18.67
N ILE A 73 5.04 -5.12 17.53
CA ILE A 73 5.94 -3.98 17.33
C ILE A 73 5.16 -2.81 16.74
N ASP A 74 5.39 -1.63 17.30
CA ASP A 74 4.90 -0.37 16.77
C ASP A 74 5.68 0.09 15.53
N ASP A 75 5.09 1.01 14.76
CA ASP A 75 5.70 1.70 13.66
C ASP A 75 6.18 0.77 12.54
N LEU A 76 5.30 -0.14 12.15
CA LEU A 76 5.52 -1.13 11.10
C LEU A 76 4.43 -1.10 10.03
N GLY A 77 4.78 -1.58 8.85
CA GLY A 77 3.84 -1.93 7.78
C GLY A 77 3.78 -3.43 7.54
N ALA A 78 2.59 -3.99 7.29
CA ALA A 78 2.48 -5.36 6.82
C ALA A 78 3.23 -5.53 5.49
N ILE A 79 3.07 -4.56 4.59
CA ILE A 79 3.98 -4.32 3.46
C ILE A 79 4.69 -3.00 3.71
N TYR A 80 6.03 -3.02 3.66
CA TYR A 80 6.85 -1.87 4.02
C TYR A 80 7.95 -1.62 2.99
N TYR A 81 8.17 -0.35 2.65
CA TYR A 81 9.33 0.11 1.90
C TYR A 81 9.60 1.59 2.22
N GLY A 82 10.84 2.05 1.97
CA GLY A 82 11.12 3.45 2.24
C GLY A 82 12.56 3.86 2.07
N ARG A 83 12.78 5.17 2.24
CA ARG A 83 14.09 5.83 2.16
C ARG A 83 14.78 5.70 0.82
N ASP A 84 14.07 5.32 -0.24
CA ASP A 84 14.62 5.23 -1.59
C ASP A 84 13.61 5.67 -2.64
N GLN A 85 13.75 6.88 -3.16
CA GLN A 85 12.87 7.40 -4.22
C GLN A 85 13.21 6.82 -5.61
N SER A 86 14.28 6.05 -5.72
CA SER A 86 14.59 5.30 -6.93
C SER A 86 13.83 3.95 -7.03
N ASP A 87 13.14 3.54 -5.96
CA ASP A 87 12.27 2.37 -5.96
C ASP A 87 10.96 2.71 -6.68
N GLN A 88 10.89 2.44 -7.96
CA GLN A 88 9.82 2.85 -8.86
C GLN A 88 9.18 1.68 -9.60
N GLY A 89 7.96 1.89 -10.12
CA GLY A 89 7.27 0.91 -10.94
C GLY A 89 6.68 -0.27 -10.17
N ASN A 90 6.67 -0.21 -8.85
CA ASN A 90 6.12 -1.26 -8.00
C ASN A 90 4.60 -1.20 -7.97
N ALA A 91 3.95 -2.36 -7.91
CA ALA A 91 2.50 -2.46 -7.87
C ALA A 91 2.01 -3.43 -6.80
N LEU A 92 0.90 -3.03 -6.15
CA LEU A 92 0.16 -3.82 -5.18
C LEU A 92 -1.27 -3.97 -5.70
N MET A 93 -1.66 -5.19 -6.14
CA MET A 93 -2.90 -5.39 -6.86
C MET A 93 -3.72 -6.57 -6.33
N PHE A 94 -5.01 -6.38 -6.13
CA PHE A 94 -5.94 -7.45 -5.77
C PHE A 94 -5.53 -8.24 -4.52
N ASN A 95 -4.98 -7.57 -3.51
CA ASN A 95 -4.63 -8.23 -2.25
C ASN A 95 -5.74 -8.00 -1.22
N TYR A 96 -5.83 -8.91 -0.26
CA TYR A 96 -6.68 -8.78 0.91
C TYR A 96 -5.80 -8.66 2.16
N MET A 97 -5.84 -7.50 2.80
CA MET A 97 -5.10 -7.23 4.02
C MET A 97 -6.10 -7.01 5.15
N HIS A 98 -6.01 -7.84 6.20
CA HIS A 98 -7.01 -7.79 7.26
C HIS A 98 -6.47 -8.21 8.64
N ASP A 99 -7.26 -7.90 9.67
CA ASP A 99 -6.98 -8.27 11.06
C ASP A 99 -5.57 -7.89 11.54
N LEU A 100 -5.15 -6.65 11.22
CA LEU A 100 -3.94 -6.05 11.76
C LEU A 100 -4.27 -5.27 13.03
N SER A 101 -3.31 -5.19 13.96
CA SER A 101 -3.52 -4.51 15.22
C SER A 101 -3.84 -3.01 15.05
N ASN A 102 -4.89 -2.53 15.71
CA ASN A 102 -5.18 -1.11 15.84
C ASN A 102 -4.66 -0.51 17.17
N LYS A 103 -4.03 -1.31 18.03
CA LYS A 103 -3.42 -0.87 19.28
C LYS A 103 -2.02 -0.32 19.10
N HIS A 104 -1.34 -0.78 18.08
CA HIS A 104 -0.03 -0.32 17.65
C HIS A 104 -0.18 0.58 16.42
N ARG A 105 0.82 1.43 16.16
CA ARG A 105 0.88 2.21 14.91
C ARG A 105 1.30 1.29 13.75
N VAL A 106 0.37 0.43 13.36
CA VAL A 106 0.55 -0.52 12.26
C VAL A 106 -0.22 -0.04 11.06
N SER A 107 0.40 -0.11 9.90
CA SER A 107 -0.21 0.12 8.60
C SER A 107 -0.26 -1.16 7.79
N ALA A 108 -1.29 -1.36 7.01
CA ALA A 108 -1.28 -2.44 6.03
C ALA A 108 -0.22 -2.17 4.96
N PHE A 109 -0.12 -0.91 4.53
CA PHE A 109 0.89 -0.48 3.60
C PHE A 109 1.59 0.81 4.08
N TYR A 110 2.90 0.71 4.28
CA TYR A 110 3.71 1.80 4.81
C TYR A 110 4.76 2.25 3.79
N HIS A 111 4.53 3.44 3.22
CA HIS A 111 5.51 4.17 2.40
C HIS A 111 6.33 5.07 3.32
N ASP A 112 7.46 4.58 3.82
CA ASP A 112 8.25 5.31 4.80
C ASP A 112 9.21 6.31 4.15
N ASP A 113 9.51 7.37 4.87
CA ASP A 113 10.50 8.42 4.60
C ASP A 113 10.74 8.71 3.11
N GLY A 114 9.72 9.24 2.46
CA GLY A 114 9.81 9.71 1.08
C GLY A 114 9.63 8.65 0.00
N ALA A 115 9.13 7.46 0.33
CA ALA A 115 8.85 6.41 -0.65
C ALA A 115 7.80 6.84 -1.69
N CYS A 116 8.08 6.62 -2.95
CA CYS A 116 7.35 7.15 -4.10
C CYS A 116 6.95 6.10 -5.13
N GLY A 117 6.03 6.49 -6.01
CA GLY A 117 5.81 5.82 -7.30
C GLY A 117 5.12 4.47 -7.22
N MET A 118 4.34 4.20 -6.17
CA MET A 118 3.61 2.95 -6.01
C MET A 118 2.22 3.01 -6.67
N TYR A 119 1.84 1.96 -7.37
CA TYR A 119 0.50 1.76 -7.88
C TYR A 119 -0.26 0.74 -7.06
N VAL A 120 -1.35 1.17 -6.40
CA VAL A 120 -2.15 0.36 -5.49
C VAL A 120 -3.56 0.23 -6.05
N TYR A 121 -3.90 -0.95 -6.58
CA TYR A 121 -5.13 -1.14 -7.34
C TYR A 121 -5.93 -2.37 -6.90
N GLY A 122 -7.22 -2.18 -6.67
CA GLY A 122 -8.13 -3.31 -6.47
C GLY A 122 -7.88 -4.10 -5.19
N ASN A 123 -7.30 -3.51 -4.16
CA ASN A 123 -7.08 -4.20 -2.89
C ASN A 123 -8.26 -4.01 -1.94
N ILE A 124 -8.40 -4.94 -1.01
CA ILE A 124 -9.37 -4.86 0.10
C ILE A 124 -8.58 -4.74 1.40
N PHE A 125 -8.90 -3.70 2.17
CA PHE A 125 -8.36 -3.42 3.50
C PHE A 125 -9.49 -3.52 4.51
N TYR A 126 -9.50 -4.56 5.35
CA TYR A 126 -10.52 -4.79 6.37
C TYR A 126 -9.90 -4.88 7.75
N LYS A 127 -10.24 -3.97 8.65
CA LYS A 127 -9.60 -3.92 9.97
C LYS A 127 -8.07 -4.00 9.87
N ALA A 128 -7.53 -3.28 8.91
CA ALA A 128 -6.14 -3.40 8.47
C ALA A 128 -5.22 -2.39 9.19
N GLY A 129 -5.30 -2.36 10.52
CA GLY A 129 -4.52 -1.50 11.39
C GLY A 129 -5.19 -0.17 11.73
N LEU A 130 -4.48 0.68 12.47
CA LEU A 130 -4.96 2.00 12.87
C LEU A 130 -5.06 2.94 11.67
N GLN A 131 -4.05 2.94 10.84
CA GLN A 131 -3.94 3.72 9.60
C GLN A 131 -3.48 2.79 8.47
N PRO A 132 -4.42 2.20 7.72
CA PRO A 132 -4.10 1.13 6.76
C PRO A 132 -3.08 1.57 5.71
N VAL A 133 -3.05 2.85 5.36
CA VAL A 133 -2.07 3.43 4.45
C VAL A 133 -1.39 4.62 5.12
N LEU A 134 -0.06 4.58 5.17
CA LEU A 134 0.77 5.70 5.57
C LEU A 134 1.72 6.08 4.44
N ILE A 135 1.64 7.34 3.99
CA ILE A 135 2.56 7.94 3.00
C ILE A 135 3.40 8.99 3.72
N GLY A 136 4.61 8.62 4.10
CA GLY A 136 5.54 9.44 4.85
C GLY A 136 6.39 10.34 3.96
N GLY A 137 5.83 11.44 3.46
CA GLY A 137 6.57 12.44 2.67
C GLY A 137 6.82 12.08 1.21
N GLY A 138 6.25 10.97 0.71
CA GLY A 138 6.46 10.51 -0.67
C GLY A 138 5.54 11.16 -1.70
N SER A 139 5.85 10.94 -2.97
CA SER A 139 5.15 11.50 -4.12
C SER A 139 4.75 10.42 -5.15
N ASP A 140 3.84 10.78 -6.05
CA ASP A 140 3.43 9.95 -7.18
C ASP A 140 2.88 8.55 -6.80
N ASN A 141 2.31 8.41 -5.59
CA ASN A 141 1.63 7.20 -5.16
C ASN A 141 0.17 7.24 -5.62
N HIS A 142 -0.29 6.18 -6.26
CA HIS A 142 -1.63 6.14 -6.86
C HIS A 142 -2.47 5.00 -6.29
N TYR A 143 -3.56 5.36 -5.61
CA TYR A 143 -4.55 4.46 -5.03
C TYR A 143 -5.82 4.47 -5.86
N LYS A 144 -6.16 3.36 -6.49
CA LYS A 144 -7.32 3.27 -7.38
C LYS A 144 -8.12 1.99 -7.17
N ASN A 145 -9.46 2.12 -7.19
CA ASN A 145 -10.36 0.97 -7.16
C ASN A 145 -10.19 0.07 -5.92
N ASN A 146 -9.74 0.63 -4.79
CA ASN A 146 -9.57 -0.13 -3.54
C ASN A 146 -10.82 -0.01 -2.66
N ILE A 147 -10.98 -0.97 -1.75
CA ILE A 147 -12.04 -0.99 -0.74
C ILE A 147 -11.39 -0.93 0.65
N PHE A 148 -11.83 0.02 1.47
CA PHE A 148 -11.41 0.24 2.85
C PHE A 148 -12.60 0.02 3.77
N ILE A 149 -12.50 -0.89 4.75
CA ILE A 149 -13.63 -1.34 5.57
C ILE A 149 -13.25 -1.36 7.06
N ASP A 150 -14.10 -0.78 7.92
CA ASP A 150 -14.07 -0.89 9.38
C ASP A 150 -12.74 -0.49 10.01
N MET A 151 -12.26 0.73 9.72
CA MET A 151 -11.03 1.26 10.32
C MET A 151 -11.21 2.68 10.81
N PRO A 152 -10.45 3.13 11.82
CA PRO A 152 -10.49 4.52 12.28
C PRO A 152 -10.06 5.51 11.19
N TYR A 153 -9.02 5.16 10.43
CA TYR A 153 -8.44 6.01 9.40
C TYR A 153 -8.39 5.30 8.05
N GLY A 154 -8.42 6.07 6.96
CA GLY A 154 -8.22 5.59 5.60
C GLY A 154 -6.78 5.83 5.13
N LEU A 155 -6.55 6.96 4.48
CA LEU A 155 -5.25 7.37 3.99
C LEU A 155 -4.60 8.40 4.92
N TYR A 156 -3.33 8.22 5.22
CA TYR A 156 -2.54 9.14 6.02
C TYR A 156 -1.34 9.62 5.19
N VAL A 157 -1.25 10.93 4.96
CA VAL A 157 -0.15 11.54 4.19
C VAL A 157 0.48 12.65 5.03
N ASP A 158 1.76 12.55 5.33
CA ASP A 158 2.48 13.61 6.05
C ASP A 158 3.59 14.24 5.20
N ASN A 159 4.10 15.37 5.68
CA ASN A 159 5.18 16.12 5.07
C ASN A 159 6.48 16.03 5.88
N ARG A 160 6.77 14.87 6.43
CA ARG A 160 7.91 14.64 7.35
C ARG A 160 9.27 15.11 6.81
N LEU A 161 9.48 15.07 5.49
CA LEU A 161 10.72 15.53 4.87
C LEU A 161 10.87 17.07 4.90
N GLU A 162 9.77 17.80 5.10
CA GLU A 162 9.80 19.24 5.39
C GLU A 162 10.04 19.55 6.88
N ASN A 163 9.99 18.52 7.74
CA ASN A 163 10.02 18.63 9.17
C ASN A 163 11.15 17.76 9.79
N TRP A 164 10.77 16.81 10.62
CA TRP A 164 11.70 16.02 11.43
C TRP A 164 12.56 15.04 10.63
N ALA A 165 12.13 14.61 9.45
CA ALA A 165 12.87 13.68 8.59
C ALA A 165 13.75 14.39 7.54
N GLN A 166 13.97 15.70 7.65
CA GLN A 166 14.90 16.44 6.76
C GLN A 166 16.28 15.78 6.62
N PRO A 167 16.89 15.19 7.67
CA PRO A 167 18.20 14.53 7.53
C PRO A 167 18.21 13.36 6.56
N VAL A 168 17.05 12.80 6.19
CA VAL A 168 16.94 11.69 5.21
C VAL A 168 17.11 12.19 3.77
N ILE A 169 16.94 13.49 3.50
CA ILE A 169 16.91 14.05 2.13
C ILE A 169 18.21 13.75 1.38
N GLU A 170 19.36 13.89 2.01
CA GLU A 170 20.66 13.64 1.35
C GLU A 170 20.83 12.15 1.00
N LEU A 171 20.31 11.25 1.82
CA LEU A 171 20.26 9.82 1.49
C LEU A 171 19.37 9.55 0.27
N LEU A 172 18.21 10.20 0.19
CA LEU A 172 17.29 10.05 -0.95
C LEU A 172 17.94 10.52 -2.26
N LYS A 173 18.60 11.68 -2.25
CA LYS A 173 19.34 12.19 -3.39
C LYS A 173 20.45 11.23 -3.83
N HIS A 174 21.27 10.81 -2.88
CA HIS A 174 22.35 9.87 -3.14
C HIS A 174 21.87 8.57 -3.79
N ARG A 175 20.75 8.01 -3.31
CA ARG A 175 20.18 6.79 -3.89
C ARG A 175 19.65 6.97 -5.32
N LEU A 176 19.07 8.14 -5.64
CA LEU A 176 18.73 8.50 -7.01
C LEU A 176 20.00 8.63 -7.89
N GLU A 177 21.03 9.28 -7.40
CA GLU A 177 22.31 9.44 -8.11
C GLU A 177 22.98 8.09 -8.40
N VAL A 178 23.00 7.18 -7.43
CA VAL A 178 23.51 5.79 -7.61
C VAL A 178 22.75 5.06 -8.74
N MET A 179 21.49 5.39 -8.96
CA MET A 179 20.69 4.81 -10.04
C MET A 179 20.84 5.53 -11.38
N ASN A 180 21.71 6.54 -11.48
CA ASN A 180 21.83 7.41 -12.68
C ASN A 180 20.44 7.95 -13.12
N TYR A 181 19.71 8.52 -12.17
CA TYR A 181 18.29 8.86 -12.30
C TYR A 181 17.96 9.75 -13.51
N ASP A 182 18.90 10.57 -13.97
CA ASP A 182 18.77 11.51 -15.08
C ASP A 182 19.19 10.94 -16.45
N GLN A 183 19.57 9.67 -16.51
CA GLN A 183 20.06 8.96 -17.69
C GLN A 183 19.21 7.71 -18.00
N ALA A 184 19.31 7.23 -19.22
CA ALA A 184 18.78 5.92 -19.60
C ALA A 184 19.50 4.79 -18.83
N PRO A 185 18.80 3.72 -18.48
CA PRO A 185 17.39 3.45 -18.76
C PRO A 185 16.41 4.04 -17.73
N PHE A 186 16.88 4.56 -16.58
CA PHE A 186 16.04 5.01 -15.48
C PHE A 186 15.12 6.15 -15.89
N LYS A 187 15.66 7.21 -16.49
CA LYS A 187 14.91 8.39 -16.94
C LYS A 187 13.81 8.06 -17.96
N GLU A 188 14.11 7.12 -18.85
CA GLU A 188 13.15 6.69 -19.88
C GLU A 188 12.00 5.91 -19.27
N ARG A 189 12.29 5.07 -18.29
CA ARG A 189 11.30 4.19 -17.64
C ARG A 189 10.50 4.92 -16.56
N TYR A 190 11.13 5.82 -15.81
CA TYR A 190 10.54 6.56 -14.70
C TYR A 190 10.74 8.08 -14.84
N PRO A 191 10.18 8.71 -15.88
CA PRO A 191 10.48 10.11 -16.21
C PRO A 191 10.08 11.09 -15.11
N ARG A 192 9.06 10.77 -14.29
CA ARG A 192 8.68 11.60 -13.13
C ARG A 192 9.72 11.55 -12.03
N ALA A 193 10.20 10.36 -11.69
CA ALA A 193 11.23 10.19 -10.65
C ALA A 193 12.55 10.86 -11.04
N ALA A 194 12.89 10.91 -12.32
CA ALA A 194 14.03 11.64 -12.84
C ALA A 194 13.94 13.16 -12.59
N GLY A 195 12.76 13.69 -12.33
CA GLY A 195 12.52 15.10 -12.00
C GLY A 195 12.57 15.45 -10.51
N TYR A 196 12.57 14.48 -9.59
CA TYR A 196 12.35 14.72 -8.16
C TYR A 196 13.32 15.71 -7.53
N ILE A 197 14.61 15.62 -7.84
CA ILE A 197 15.62 16.53 -7.28
C ILE A 197 15.36 17.97 -7.76
N ALA A 198 15.12 18.16 -9.04
CA ALA A 198 14.87 19.48 -9.64
C ALA A 198 13.55 20.10 -9.16
N GLU A 199 12.53 19.29 -8.92
CA GLU A 199 11.21 19.75 -8.46
C GLU A 199 11.13 20.00 -6.95
N GLY A 200 12.16 19.63 -6.20
CA GLY A 200 12.18 19.65 -4.73
C GLY A 200 11.63 18.34 -4.14
N ILE A 201 12.53 17.59 -3.53
CA ILE A 201 12.34 16.21 -3.04
C ILE A 201 11.53 16.12 -1.75
N ALA A 202 11.41 17.23 -1.00
CA ALA A 202 10.88 17.23 0.36
C ALA A 202 9.35 17.28 0.44
N THR A 203 8.72 17.96 -0.49
CA THR A 203 7.27 18.20 -0.45
C THR A 203 6.51 17.05 -1.12
N PRO A 204 5.58 16.37 -0.42
CA PRO A 204 4.71 15.39 -1.05
C PRO A 204 3.88 16.01 -2.17
N LYS A 205 3.79 15.35 -3.30
CA LYS A 205 3.05 15.86 -4.45
C LYS A 205 2.54 14.75 -5.36
N ARG A 206 1.47 15.04 -6.09
CA ARG A 206 0.90 14.12 -7.09
C ARG A 206 0.54 12.74 -6.54
N ASN A 207 0.28 12.63 -5.22
CA ASN A 207 -0.38 11.44 -4.70
C ASN A 207 -1.86 11.52 -5.07
N VAL A 208 -2.44 10.41 -5.52
CA VAL A 208 -3.80 10.37 -6.05
C VAL A 208 -4.57 9.22 -5.42
N ALA A 209 -5.78 9.50 -4.98
CA ALA A 209 -6.75 8.48 -4.59
C ALA A 209 -8.04 8.65 -5.41
N GLU A 210 -8.25 7.77 -6.39
CA GLU A 210 -9.40 7.84 -7.28
C GLU A 210 -10.22 6.55 -7.31
N GLY A 211 -11.53 6.70 -7.32
CA GLY A 211 -12.42 5.56 -7.49
C GLY A 211 -12.31 4.52 -6.36
N ASN A 212 -11.98 4.94 -5.14
CA ASN A 212 -11.92 4.05 -3.99
C ASN A 212 -13.22 4.11 -3.18
N PHE A 213 -13.50 3.03 -2.48
CA PHE A 213 -14.64 2.91 -1.59
C PHE A 213 -14.19 2.88 -0.12
N PHE A 214 -14.75 3.79 0.69
CA PHE A 214 -14.49 3.90 2.13
C PHE A 214 -15.77 3.58 2.89
N TYR A 215 -15.79 2.46 3.58
CA TYR A 215 -16.94 1.95 4.30
C TYR A 215 -16.66 1.83 5.79
N ASN A 216 -17.45 2.52 6.63
CA ASN A 216 -17.24 2.62 8.08
C ASN A 216 -15.86 3.19 8.45
N ILE A 217 -15.39 4.20 7.73
CA ILE A 217 -14.12 4.88 7.99
C ILE A 217 -14.37 6.24 8.64
N SER A 218 -13.89 6.45 9.86
CA SER A 218 -14.13 7.69 10.60
C SER A 218 -13.44 8.90 10.00
N LYS A 219 -12.19 8.74 9.57
CA LYS A 219 -11.40 9.78 8.89
C LYS A 219 -10.72 9.17 7.66
N TRP A 220 -11.32 9.38 6.50
CA TRP A 220 -10.86 8.79 5.24
C TRP A 220 -9.55 9.38 4.70
N LEU A 221 -9.22 10.64 5.07
CA LEU A 221 -7.93 11.27 4.76
C LEU A 221 -7.42 12.04 5.99
N ILE A 222 -6.15 11.88 6.31
CA ILE A 222 -5.43 12.64 7.32
C ILE A 222 -4.15 13.20 6.69
N CYS A 223 -3.99 14.52 6.77
CA CYS A 223 -2.79 15.24 6.38
C CYS A 223 -2.32 16.09 7.57
N PRO A 224 -1.46 15.57 8.46
CA PRO A 224 -0.98 16.33 9.60
C PRO A 224 -0.10 17.51 9.16
N GLY A 225 -0.24 18.63 9.87
CA GLY A 225 0.57 19.81 9.62
C GLY A 225 -0.26 21.07 9.33
N GLU A 226 -1.57 21.00 9.57
CA GLU A 226 -2.49 22.17 9.62
C GLU A 226 -2.21 23.23 8.55
N ARG A 227 -2.26 22.84 7.29
CA ARG A 227 -2.26 23.85 6.24
C ARG A 227 -3.49 23.65 5.36
N PRO A 228 -4.07 24.71 4.81
CA PRO A 228 -5.19 24.59 3.87
C PRO A 228 -4.80 23.85 2.56
N TYR A 229 -3.75 23.07 2.59
CA TYR A 229 -3.08 22.40 1.46
C TYR A 229 -3.22 20.88 1.47
N GLU A 230 -4.15 20.32 2.25
CA GLU A 230 -4.40 18.86 2.26
C GLU A 230 -4.53 18.27 0.85
N ARG A 231 -5.16 19.04 -0.05
CA ARG A 231 -5.27 18.68 -1.46
C ARG A 231 -3.94 18.70 -2.23
N ALA A 232 -2.94 19.42 -1.74
CA ALA A 232 -1.63 19.46 -2.40
C ALA A 232 -0.83 18.17 -2.16
N TYR A 233 -1.08 17.47 -1.05
CA TYR A 233 -0.39 16.22 -0.72
C TYR A 233 -1.09 14.98 -1.30
N MET A 234 -2.43 15.01 -1.40
CA MET A 234 -3.24 13.92 -1.93
C MET A 234 -4.45 14.47 -2.68
N GLU A 235 -4.53 14.22 -3.96
CA GLU A 235 -5.73 14.50 -4.75
C GLU A 235 -6.74 13.37 -4.59
N MET A 236 -7.99 13.74 -4.24
CA MET A 236 -9.06 12.77 -4.03
C MET A 236 -10.25 13.07 -4.93
N TYR A 237 -10.60 12.14 -5.82
CA TYR A 237 -11.76 12.29 -6.69
C TYR A 237 -12.44 10.96 -7.01
N ASN A 238 -13.73 11.02 -7.31
CA ASN A 238 -14.56 9.87 -7.68
C ASN A 238 -14.54 8.75 -6.60
N ASN A 239 -14.34 9.10 -5.32
CA ASN A 239 -14.40 8.13 -4.22
C ASN A 239 -15.80 8.17 -3.60
N TRP A 240 -16.24 7.03 -3.05
CA TRP A 240 -17.46 6.95 -2.27
C TRP A 240 -17.17 6.63 -0.82
N ILE A 241 -17.81 7.39 0.09
CA ILE A 241 -17.67 7.25 1.53
C ILE A 241 -19.06 7.03 2.10
N THR A 242 -19.28 5.93 2.84
CA THR A 242 -20.56 5.63 3.48
C THR A 242 -20.37 4.78 4.74
N TRP A 243 -21.46 4.52 5.43
CA TRP A 243 -21.49 3.76 6.67
C TRP A 243 -22.56 2.67 6.60
N SER A 244 -22.45 1.67 7.47
CA SER A 244 -23.50 0.69 7.72
C SER A 244 -24.66 1.28 8.55
N GLY A 245 -25.81 0.66 8.46
CA GLY A 245 -26.95 0.95 9.32
C GLY A 245 -28.06 1.80 8.68
N LYS A 246 -29.06 2.15 9.51
CA LYS A 246 -30.28 2.81 9.04
C LYS A 246 -29.99 4.20 8.48
N GLY A 247 -30.42 4.44 7.26
CA GLY A 247 -30.26 5.74 6.56
C GLY A 247 -29.10 5.76 5.58
N PHE A 248 -28.29 4.72 5.54
CA PHE A 248 -27.24 4.55 4.54
C PHE A 248 -27.64 3.46 3.53
N GLU A 249 -27.11 3.56 2.34
CA GLU A 249 -27.37 2.59 1.29
C GLU A 249 -26.42 1.40 1.44
N ASP A 250 -26.96 0.19 1.27
CA ASP A 250 -26.19 -1.05 1.22
C ASP A 250 -25.19 -1.00 0.05
N PRO A 251 -23.89 -1.12 0.29
CA PRO A 251 -22.89 -1.04 -0.77
C PRO A 251 -22.97 -2.18 -1.79
N GLY A 252 -23.54 -3.32 -1.39
CA GLY A 252 -23.78 -4.45 -2.27
C GLY A 252 -22.82 -5.60 -2.14
N PHE A 253 -22.22 -5.82 -0.96
CA PHE A 253 -21.47 -7.04 -0.68
C PHE A 253 -22.36 -8.28 -0.71
N VAL A 254 -21.80 -9.43 -1.10
CA VAL A 254 -22.52 -10.70 -1.17
C VAL A 254 -22.89 -11.20 0.23
N ASP A 255 -21.95 -11.17 1.18
CA ASP A 255 -22.18 -11.59 2.56
C ASP A 255 -21.17 -10.90 3.50
N GLU A 256 -21.52 -9.69 3.92
CA GLU A 256 -20.68 -8.86 4.80
C GLU A 256 -20.48 -9.52 6.17
N GLU A 257 -21.50 -10.17 6.73
CA GLU A 257 -21.44 -10.78 8.05
C GLU A 257 -20.43 -11.91 8.13
N ASN A 258 -20.23 -12.65 7.04
CA ASN A 258 -19.25 -13.72 6.94
C ASN A 258 -17.96 -13.32 6.20
N GLY A 259 -17.76 -12.02 5.93
CA GLY A 259 -16.55 -11.50 5.30
C GLY A 259 -16.40 -11.85 3.82
N ASN A 260 -17.51 -12.10 3.12
CA ASN A 260 -17.49 -12.27 1.67
C ASN A 260 -17.64 -10.90 0.99
N TRP A 261 -16.52 -10.34 0.64
CA TRP A 261 -16.42 -9.01 0.03
C TRP A 261 -16.64 -8.97 -1.49
N ASN A 262 -17.07 -10.08 -2.10
CA ASN A 262 -17.55 -10.04 -3.47
C ASN A 262 -18.73 -9.08 -3.59
N LEU A 263 -18.84 -8.40 -4.72
CA LEU A 263 -19.94 -7.49 -5.00
C LEU A 263 -21.04 -8.18 -5.81
N ARG A 264 -22.29 -7.93 -5.43
CA ARG A 264 -23.44 -8.32 -6.25
C ARG A 264 -23.43 -7.54 -7.58
N PRO A 265 -24.01 -8.08 -8.66
CA PRO A 265 -24.04 -7.41 -9.96
C PRO A 265 -24.73 -6.03 -9.94
N ASP A 266 -25.67 -5.82 -9.02
CA ASP A 266 -26.45 -4.60 -8.82
C ASP A 266 -25.91 -3.72 -7.68
N ALA A 267 -24.71 -3.99 -7.19
CA ALA A 267 -24.11 -3.28 -6.05
C ALA A 267 -24.09 -1.76 -6.26
N ALA A 268 -24.48 -1.02 -5.22
CA ALA A 268 -24.56 0.44 -5.26
C ALA A 268 -23.21 1.09 -5.58
N ILE A 269 -22.10 0.46 -5.19
CA ILE A 269 -20.76 0.93 -5.47
C ILE A 269 -20.52 1.27 -6.95
N PHE A 270 -21.09 0.49 -7.89
CA PHE A 270 -20.94 0.74 -9.32
C PHE A 270 -21.64 2.02 -9.81
N ARG A 271 -22.69 2.43 -9.09
CA ARG A 271 -23.41 3.67 -9.37
C ARG A 271 -22.70 4.88 -8.78
N TYR A 272 -22.18 4.75 -7.55
CA TYR A 272 -21.51 5.84 -6.84
C TYR A 272 -20.07 6.08 -7.31
N ILE A 273 -19.43 5.05 -7.84
CA ILE A 273 -18.08 5.13 -8.40
C ILE A 273 -18.13 4.68 -9.87
N PRO A 274 -18.46 5.58 -10.81
CA PRO A 274 -18.47 5.25 -12.23
C PRO A 274 -17.12 4.67 -12.67
N GLY A 275 -17.16 3.46 -13.26
CA GLY A 275 -15.97 2.75 -13.72
C GLY A 275 -15.29 1.86 -12.67
N PHE A 276 -15.82 1.75 -11.45
CA PHE A 276 -15.35 0.77 -10.48
C PHE A 276 -15.41 -0.65 -11.05
N LYS A 277 -14.37 -1.43 -10.82
CA LYS A 277 -14.29 -2.83 -11.24
C LYS A 277 -14.41 -3.73 -10.03
N ALA A 278 -15.26 -4.74 -10.11
CA ALA A 278 -15.35 -5.75 -9.07
C ALA A 278 -13.97 -6.37 -8.81
N ILE A 279 -13.63 -6.47 -7.55
CA ILE A 279 -12.38 -7.12 -7.12
C ILE A 279 -12.67 -8.63 -7.09
N PRO A 280 -11.84 -9.46 -7.73
CA PRO A 280 -12.07 -10.92 -7.77
C PRO A 280 -11.66 -11.57 -6.43
N PHE A 281 -12.46 -11.36 -5.40
CA PHE A 281 -12.16 -11.75 -4.01
C PHE A 281 -11.90 -13.26 -3.88
N ASP A 282 -12.64 -14.10 -4.59
CA ASP A 282 -12.48 -15.55 -4.55
C ASP A 282 -11.14 -16.06 -5.12
N GLN A 283 -10.38 -15.19 -5.80
CA GLN A 283 -9.08 -15.53 -6.35
C GLN A 283 -7.92 -15.14 -5.43
N ILE A 284 -8.23 -14.45 -4.32
CA ILE A 284 -7.22 -13.95 -3.40
C ILE A 284 -6.82 -15.04 -2.41
N GLY A 285 -5.53 -15.12 -2.11
CA GLY A 285 -4.97 -16.05 -1.14
C GLY A 285 -4.41 -17.34 -1.76
N CYS A 286 -3.97 -18.22 -0.87
CA CYS A 286 -3.30 -19.46 -1.23
C CYS A 286 -4.31 -20.60 -1.44
N SER A 287 -4.20 -21.31 -2.56
CA SER A 287 -5.05 -22.46 -2.88
C SER A 287 -4.64 -23.76 -2.17
N LEU A 288 -3.51 -23.76 -1.45
CA LEU A 288 -3.05 -24.93 -0.72
C LEU A 288 -4.01 -25.30 0.42
N PRO A 289 -4.27 -26.59 0.68
CA PRO A 289 -5.11 -27.01 1.77
C PRO A 289 -4.62 -26.45 3.13
N LYS A 290 -5.54 -25.94 3.95
CA LYS A 290 -5.20 -25.56 5.32
C LYS A 290 -4.73 -26.83 6.07
N ARG A 291 -3.47 -26.89 6.49
CA ARG A 291 -3.00 -27.96 7.35
C ARG A 291 -3.73 -27.87 8.69
N ARG A 292 -4.34 -28.98 9.10
CA ARG A 292 -5.01 -29.11 10.41
C ARG A 292 -4.01 -29.05 11.54
#